data_d934ccadd3cbd9596328aa1bbddced40
#
_entry.id   d934ccadd3cbd9596328aa1bbddced40
#
_cell.length_a   1.000
_cell.length_b   1.000
_cell.length_c   1.000
_cell.angle_alpha   90.00
_cell.angle_beta   90.00
_cell.angle_gamma   90.00
#
_symmetry.space_group_name_H-M   'P 1'
#
loop_
_entity.id
_entity.type
_entity.pdbx_description
1 polymer ?
#
loop_
_entity_poly.entity_id
_entity_poly.type
_entity_poly.pdbx_seq_one_letter_code
_entity_poly.pdbx_strand_id
1 'polypeptide(L)'
;MDRRSFLLSISTLALSQAIAGCGTNQQPLLNVQLLKNSIPGQVVNQFRKTVTQGGKLKFTPINQLEDLFKLLQTWQQPPTNNQQQWTRYLPFHQNQKSPTANLITLGDYWLQTAIDQKLIQPLATANIKNLVNLNQKWQQIIKHDQEDKIWGVPYRWGNTVIIYNQEKFQQLGWTPTDWSDLWRSELQNRISLLNHPREVIGLVLKKLGESYNTDNINQISALETELKALNQQVKFYDSKNYLEPLIIGDTWLAVGWSDDIIPIINRYPKFAAVVPKSGTAIWADLWVSPTGVNNDSLAYQWLDFCLQPNTSKQIALLTKSNSPIDKTMVNGDIQKQLQNLLLTDSETFAKSEFLLPFPPAVMKEYEDLFMKIKKS
;
A
#
# COMPACT_ATOMS: atom_id res chain seq x y z
N MET A 1 -42.28 38.17 -38.92
CA MET A 1 -43.74 38.02 -39.01
C MET A 1 -44.07 36.74 -38.27
N ASP A 2 -44.76 36.71 -37.27
CA ASP A 2 -45.57 37.35 -36.27
C ASP A 2 -46.00 36.19 -35.35
N ARG A 3 -45.74 36.31 -34.12
CA ARG A 3 -46.49 36.84 -32.98
C ARG A 3 -47.86 36.17 -32.75
N ARG A 4 -47.98 35.62 -31.55
CA ARG A 4 -49.21 35.59 -30.67
C ARG A 4 -50.23 34.51 -31.00
N SER A 5 -50.91 33.84 -30.10
CA SER A 5 -51.34 34.10 -28.71
C SER A 5 -52.07 32.87 -28.17
N PHE A 6 -51.98 32.57 -26.88
CA PHE A 6 -53.05 32.72 -25.87
C PHE A 6 -54.14 31.62 -25.90
N LEU A 7 -54.58 31.02 -24.88
CA LEU A 7 -54.86 31.14 -23.45
C LEU A 7 -55.49 29.82 -22.95
N LEU A 8 -55.21 29.51 -21.73
CA LEU A 8 -56.09 29.00 -20.68
C LEU A 8 -57.23 28.01 -20.96
N SER A 9 -57.11 26.83 -20.28
CA SER A 9 -58.26 26.21 -19.62
C SER A 9 -57.86 25.59 -18.30
N ILE A 10 -58.32 26.15 -17.21
CA ILE A 10 -58.34 25.67 -15.84
C ILE A 10 -59.36 24.52 -15.78
N SER A 11 -58.96 23.38 -15.27
CA SER A 11 -59.89 22.40 -14.70
C SER A 11 -59.26 21.81 -13.45
N THR A 12 -59.73 22.28 -12.34
CA THR A 12 -59.65 21.66 -11.02
C THR A 12 -60.31 20.30 -11.03
N LEU A 13 -59.65 19.26 -10.48
CA LEU A 13 -60.29 18.31 -9.55
C LEU A 13 -59.34 17.24 -9.05
N ALA A 14 -59.44 17.12 -7.75
CA ALA A 14 -59.29 15.92 -6.91
C ALA A 14 -57.91 15.62 -6.36
N LEU A 15 -57.76 16.05 -5.10
CA LEU A 15 -56.94 15.39 -4.08
C LEU A 15 -57.25 13.88 -4.07
N SER A 16 -56.25 13.07 -4.32
CA SER A 16 -56.14 11.77 -3.73
C SER A 16 -54.76 11.71 -3.06
N GLN A 17 -54.78 11.80 -1.74
CA GLN A 17 -53.66 11.52 -0.88
C GLN A 17 -53.31 10.03 -1.03
N ALA A 18 -52.35 9.73 -1.91
CA ALA A 18 -51.57 8.51 -1.81
C ALA A 18 -50.33 8.86 -0.99
N ILE A 19 -50.39 8.59 0.32
CA ILE A 19 -49.20 8.45 1.14
C ILE A 19 -48.47 7.18 0.63
N ALA A 20 -47.78 7.31 -0.47
CA ALA A 20 -46.74 6.37 -0.86
C ALA A 20 -45.52 6.80 -0.03
N GLY A 21 -45.24 6.05 1.02
CA GLY A 21 -43.99 6.12 1.74
C GLY A 21 -42.85 5.97 0.71
N CYS A 22 -42.20 7.07 0.38
CA CYS A 22 -40.90 7.06 -0.26
C CYS A 22 -39.90 6.50 0.75
N GLY A 23 -39.90 5.18 0.90
CA GLY A 23 -38.70 4.45 1.29
C GLY A 23 -37.73 4.69 0.16
N THR A 24 -36.78 5.58 0.35
CA THR A 24 -35.62 5.69 -0.55
C THR A 24 -34.90 4.37 -0.47
N ASN A 25 -35.26 3.45 -1.36
CA ASN A 25 -34.43 2.27 -1.68
C ASN A 25 -33.15 2.79 -2.32
N GLN A 26 -32.29 3.42 -1.52
CA GLN A 26 -30.91 3.67 -1.94
C GLN A 26 -30.27 2.30 -2.09
N GLN A 27 -30.03 1.90 -3.32
CA GLN A 27 -29.25 0.69 -3.58
C GLN A 27 -27.92 0.81 -2.84
N PRO A 28 -27.51 -0.22 -2.11
CA PRO A 28 -26.26 -0.21 -1.37
C PRO A 28 -25.11 0.17 -2.32
N LEU A 29 -24.27 1.10 -1.90
CA LEU A 29 -23.15 1.63 -2.67
C LEU A 29 -21.86 1.27 -1.96
N LEU A 30 -21.00 0.49 -2.60
CA LEU A 30 -19.63 0.31 -2.17
C LEU A 30 -18.72 1.27 -2.95
N ASN A 31 -18.14 2.23 -2.25
CA ASN A 31 -17.14 3.17 -2.77
C ASN A 31 -15.78 2.86 -2.17
N VAL A 32 -14.80 2.48 -3.01
CA VAL A 32 -13.46 2.08 -2.61
C VAL A 32 -12.43 2.97 -3.29
N GLN A 33 -11.53 3.55 -2.51
CA GLN A 33 -10.32 4.18 -3.01
C GLN A 33 -9.16 3.19 -2.88
N LEU A 34 -8.42 2.94 -3.94
CA LEU A 34 -7.38 1.91 -3.92
C LEU A 34 -6.11 2.34 -4.64
N LEU A 35 -4.99 1.76 -4.24
CA LEU A 35 -3.75 1.92 -4.99
C LEU A 35 -3.92 1.35 -6.40
N LYS A 36 -3.50 2.10 -7.40
CA LYS A 36 -3.56 1.65 -8.80
C LYS A 36 -2.83 0.32 -8.98
N ASN A 37 -3.45 -0.57 -9.72
CA ASN A 37 -2.96 -1.94 -9.98
C ASN A 37 -2.88 -2.87 -8.75
N SER A 38 -3.34 -2.45 -7.57
CA SER A 38 -3.31 -3.31 -6.37
C SER A 38 -4.43 -4.35 -6.34
N ILE A 39 -5.49 -4.13 -7.11
CA ILE A 39 -6.59 -5.09 -7.32
C ILE A 39 -6.85 -5.28 -8.82
N PRO A 40 -6.79 -6.50 -9.32
CA PRO A 40 -7.11 -6.79 -10.71
C PRO A 40 -8.59 -6.57 -11.04
N GLY A 41 -8.88 -6.00 -12.21
CA GLY A 41 -10.26 -5.76 -12.65
C GLY A 41 -11.13 -7.03 -12.71
N GLN A 42 -10.54 -8.18 -12.98
CA GLN A 42 -11.24 -9.46 -12.96
C GLN A 42 -11.71 -9.88 -11.55
N VAL A 43 -10.96 -9.54 -10.49
CA VAL A 43 -11.37 -9.77 -9.09
C VAL A 43 -12.58 -8.91 -8.75
N VAL A 44 -12.56 -7.62 -9.16
CA VAL A 44 -13.73 -6.74 -9.02
C VAL A 44 -14.95 -7.28 -9.79
N ASN A 45 -14.74 -7.79 -11.00
CA ASN A 45 -15.82 -8.38 -11.80
C ASN A 45 -16.37 -9.68 -11.20
N GLN A 46 -15.53 -10.50 -10.57
CA GLN A 46 -15.98 -11.68 -9.83
C GLN A 46 -16.83 -11.26 -8.62
N PHE A 47 -16.37 -10.30 -7.83
CA PHE A 47 -17.16 -9.79 -6.71
C PHE A 47 -18.51 -9.23 -7.15
N ARG A 48 -18.55 -8.48 -8.26
CA ARG A 48 -19.82 -7.95 -8.82
C ARG A 48 -20.85 -9.04 -9.09
N LYS A 49 -20.43 -10.26 -9.47
CA LYS A 49 -21.32 -11.40 -9.70
C LYS A 49 -21.88 -12.01 -8.41
N THR A 50 -21.21 -11.80 -7.26
CA THR A 50 -21.68 -12.29 -5.96
C THR A 50 -22.69 -11.35 -5.31
N VAL A 51 -22.77 -10.09 -5.75
CA VAL A 51 -23.68 -9.08 -5.21
C VAL A 51 -25.08 -9.26 -5.81
N THR A 52 -25.96 -9.94 -5.05
CA THR A 52 -27.30 -10.34 -5.52
C THR A 52 -28.36 -9.23 -5.51
N GLN A 53 -28.10 -8.10 -4.84
CA GLN A 53 -29.08 -7.04 -4.57
C GLN A 53 -28.94 -5.79 -5.46
N GLY A 54 -28.26 -5.88 -6.61
CA GLY A 54 -28.13 -4.74 -7.52
C GLY A 54 -27.29 -3.58 -6.96
N GLY A 55 -26.39 -3.85 -6.02
CA GLY A 55 -25.53 -2.84 -5.39
C GLY A 55 -24.60 -2.15 -6.40
N LYS A 56 -24.42 -0.84 -6.26
CA LYS A 56 -23.48 -0.07 -7.07
C LYS A 56 -22.08 -0.22 -6.50
N LEU A 57 -21.11 -0.55 -7.34
CA LEU A 57 -19.70 -0.69 -6.97
C LEU A 57 -18.88 0.40 -7.67
N LYS A 58 -18.16 1.19 -6.91
CA LYS A 58 -17.25 2.21 -7.42
C LYS A 58 -15.85 1.97 -6.85
N PHE A 59 -14.91 1.66 -7.73
CA PHE A 59 -13.49 1.50 -7.41
C PHE A 59 -12.70 2.60 -8.11
N THR A 60 -12.03 3.45 -7.33
CA THR A 60 -11.29 4.60 -7.82
C THR A 60 -9.80 4.41 -7.56
N PRO A 61 -8.98 4.16 -8.59
CA PRO A 61 -7.54 3.98 -8.43
C PRO A 61 -6.82 5.32 -8.21
N ILE A 62 -5.87 5.33 -7.28
CA ILE A 62 -4.95 6.43 -6.96
C ILE A 62 -3.53 5.94 -7.20
N ASN A 63 -2.64 6.81 -7.70
CA ASN A 63 -1.32 6.39 -8.16
C ASN A 63 -0.34 6.07 -7.03
N GLN A 64 -0.45 6.72 -5.86
CA GLN A 64 0.51 6.60 -4.77
C GLN A 64 -0.21 6.34 -3.44
N LEU A 65 0.39 5.51 -2.57
CA LEU A 65 -0.11 5.28 -1.20
C LEU A 65 -0.12 6.56 -0.37
N GLU A 66 0.87 7.42 -0.55
CA GLU A 66 0.95 8.73 0.11
C GLU A 66 -0.25 9.61 -0.23
N ASP A 67 -0.73 9.59 -1.48
CA ASP A 67 -1.91 10.36 -1.89
C ASP A 67 -3.19 9.81 -1.25
N LEU A 68 -3.29 8.50 -1.05
CA LEU A 68 -4.38 7.87 -0.31
C LEU A 68 -4.37 8.28 1.16
N PHE A 69 -3.20 8.34 1.80
CA PHE A 69 -3.06 8.82 3.17
C PHE A 69 -3.43 10.30 3.29
N LYS A 70 -2.95 11.16 2.40
CA LYS A 70 -3.34 12.58 2.33
C LYS A 70 -4.85 12.76 2.12
N LEU A 71 -5.47 11.90 1.33
CA LEU A 71 -6.90 11.91 1.11
C LEU A 71 -7.67 11.63 2.42
N LEU A 72 -7.23 10.65 3.22
CA LEU A 72 -7.78 10.40 4.56
C LEU A 72 -7.69 11.64 5.45
N GLN A 73 -6.54 12.30 5.48
CA GLN A 73 -6.34 13.53 6.25
C GLN A 73 -7.28 14.65 5.80
N THR A 74 -7.47 14.81 4.49
CA THR A 74 -8.38 15.82 3.91
C THR A 74 -9.83 15.59 4.33
N TRP A 75 -10.28 14.36 4.46
CA TRP A 75 -11.66 14.04 4.86
C TRP A 75 -11.96 14.40 6.31
N GLN A 76 -10.96 14.46 7.18
CA GLN A 76 -11.10 14.79 8.61
C GLN A 76 -10.84 16.27 8.92
N GLN A 77 -10.33 17.05 7.97
CA GLN A 77 -10.14 18.49 8.20
C GLN A 77 -11.48 19.23 8.12
N PRO A 78 -11.80 20.10 9.09
CA PRO A 78 -12.93 21.00 8.95
C PRO A 78 -12.71 21.92 7.74
N PRO A 79 -13.77 22.29 6.99
CA PRO A 79 -13.62 23.22 5.87
C PRO A 79 -13.01 24.53 6.36
N THR A 80 -11.81 24.84 5.88
CA THR A 80 -11.13 26.10 6.20
C THR A 80 -11.91 27.27 5.62
N ASN A 81 -12.24 28.27 6.46
CA ASN A 81 -13.05 29.44 6.09
C ASN A 81 -12.55 30.21 4.85
N ASN A 82 -11.30 30.04 4.47
CA ASN A 82 -10.70 30.71 3.28
C ASN A 82 -11.07 30.05 1.95
N GLN A 83 -11.45 28.78 1.90
CA GLN A 83 -11.93 28.15 0.66
C GLN A 83 -13.37 28.47 0.32
N GLN A 84 -14.18 28.90 1.30
CA GLN A 84 -15.59 29.24 1.09
C GLN A 84 -15.79 30.57 0.34
N GLN A 85 -14.82 31.48 0.30
CA GLN A 85 -15.00 32.78 -0.36
C GLN A 85 -14.82 32.75 -1.88
N TRP A 86 -13.94 31.89 -2.42
CA TRP A 86 -13.68 31.81 -3.85
C TRP A 86 -14.60 30.84 -4.61
N THR A 87 -15.11 29.82 -3.94
CA THR A 87 -15.99 28.81 -4.54
C THR A 87 -17.44 29.24 -4.68
N ARG A 88 -17.86 30.30 -3.98
CA ARG A 88 -19.23 30.86 -4.06
C ARG A 88 -19.62 31.40 -5.44
N TYR A 89 -18.66 31.66 -6.31
CA TYR A 89 -18.88 32.28 -7.63
C TYR A 89 -18.82 31.29 -8.78
N LEU A 90 -18.63 29.99 -8.52
CA LEU A 90 -18.64 28.99 -9.57
C LEU A 90 -20.03 28.34 -9.68
N PRO A 91 -20.69 28.37 -10.87
CA PRO A 91 -22.09 27.97 -11.05
C PRO A 91 -22.37 26.46 -10.85
N PHE A 92 -21.38 25.65 -10.47
CA PHE A 92 -21.49 24.19 -10.25
C PHE A 92 -21.01 23.72 -8.87
N HIS A 93 -20.85 24.62 -7.88
CA HIS A 93 -20.52 24.23 -6.53
C HIS A 93 -21.78 23.89 -5.74
N GLN A 94 -22.29 22.69 -5.88
CA GLN A 94 -23.04 22.05 -4.84
C GLN A 94 -22.05 21.77 -3.68
N ASN A 95 -22.47 22.07 -2.42
CA ASN A 95 -21.81 21.63 -1.18
C ASN A 95 -21.84 20.09 -1.11
N GLN A 96 -21.09 19.43 -1.98
CA GLN A 96 -20.81 18.01 -1.83
C GLN A 96 -19.72 17.91 -0.77
N LYS A 97 -20.11 17.50 0.44
CA LYS A 97 -19.20 16.74 1.31
C LYS A 97 -18.54 15.73 0.38
N SER A 98 -17.22 15.82 0.20
CA SER A 98 -16.50 14.85 -0.64
C SER A 98 -16.97 13.45 -0.25
N PRO A 99 -17.42 12.62 -1.19
CA PRO A 99 -17.95 11.32 -0.84
C PRO A 99 -16.84 10.52 -0.17
N THR A 100 -16.93 10.38 1.13
CA THR A 100 -16.04 9.52 1.90
C THR A 100 -16.23 8.11 1.37
N ALA A 101 -15.12 7.45 1.01
CA ALA A 101 -15.17 6.05 0.59
C ALA A 101 -15.54 5.16 1.79
N ASN A 102 -16.16 4.01 1.52
CA ASN A 102 -16.41 2.98 2.55
C ASN A 102 -15.09 2.35 2.99
N LEU A 103 -14.20 2.10 2.02
CA LEU A 103 -12.90 1.52 2.24
C LEU A 103 -11.83 2.27 1.43
N ILE A 104 -10.63 2.32 1.98
CA ILE A 104 -9.46 2.88 1.33
C ILE A 104 -8.25 1.97 1.55
N THR A 105 -7.36 1.87 0.56
CA THR A 105 -6.06 1.23 0.75
C THR A 105 -5.16 2.11 1.59
N LEU A 106 -4.50 1.52 2.57
CA LEU A 106 -3.47 2.14 3.39
C LEU A 106 -2.25 1.21 3.45
N GLY A 107 -1.04 1.76 3.31
CA GLY A 107 0.19 1.02 3.63
C GLY A 107 0.31 0.82 5.14
N ASP A 108 0.79 -0.35 5.56
CA ASP A 108 0.95 -0.72 6.97
C ASP A 108 1.76 0.32 7.75
N TYR A 109 2.75 0.94 7.12
CA TYR A 109 3.59 1.99 7.68
C TYR A 109 2.79 3.19 8.26
N TRP A 110 1.64 3.54 7.66
CA TRP A 110 0.80 4.65 8.12
C TRP A 110 -0.32 4.24 9.08
N LEU A 111 -0.49 2.94 9.34
CA LEU A 111 -1.66 2.46 10.09
C LEU A 111 -1.75 3.11 11.48
N GLN A 112 -0.65 3.11 12.25
CA GLN A 112 -0.64 3.74 13.58
C GLN A 112 -0.91 5.25 13.50
N THR A 113 -0.27 5.94 12.56
CA THR A 113 -0.50 7.39 12.37
C THR A 113 -1.95 7.68 12.04
N ALA A 114 -2.59 6.84 11.22
CA ALA A 114 -4.00 6.99 10.88
C ALA A 114 -4.91 6.75 12.09
N ILE A 115 -4.56 5.82 12.98
CA ILE A 115 -5.26 5.57 14.24
C ILE A 115 -5.13 6.78 15.17
N ASP A 116 -3.91 7.22 15.44
CA ASP A 116 -3.59 8.32 16.36
C ASP A 116 -4.26 9.64 15.92
N GLN A 117 -4.26 9.90 14.62
CA GLN A 117 -4.94 11.06 14.02
C GLN A 117 -6.46 10.85 13.88
N LYS A 118 -7.01 9.71 14.31
CA LYS A 118 -8.44 9.37 14.22
C LYS A 118 -8.99 9.44 12.79
N LEU A 119 -8.15 9.13 11.79
CA LEU A 119 -8.54 9.15 10.38
C LEU A 119 -9.36 7.92 9.98
N ILE A 120 -9.19 6.83 10.72
CA ILE A 120 -9.82 5.54 10.48
C ILE A 120 -10.54 5.05 11.73
N GLN A 121 -11.41 4.09 11.55
CA GLN A 121 -12.19 3.47 12.62
C GLN A 121 -11.99 1.94 12.60
N PRO A 122 -12.16 1.26 13.75
CA PRO A 122 -12.04 -0.19 13.81
C PRO A 122 -13.13 -0.87 12.99
N LEU A 123 -12.80 -2.07 12.48
CA LEU A 123 -13.68 -2.89 11.68
C LEU A 123 -14.53 -3.84 12.54
N ALA A 124 -15.79 -4.04 12.19
CA ALA A 124 -16.67 -5.02 12.83
C ALA A 124 -16.33 -6.44 12.32
N THR A 125 -15.39 -7.09 12.99
CA THR A 125 -14.78 -8.36 12.56
C THR A 125 -15.75 -9.52 12.48
N ALA A 126 -16.85 -9.51 13.25
CA ALA A 126 -17.90 -10.52 13.19
C ALA A 126 -18.50 -10.68 11.77
N ASN A 127 -18.37 -9.66 10.92
CA ASN A 127 -18.86 -9.67 9.55
C ASN A 127 -17.80 -10.15 8.52
N ILE A 128 -16.59 -10.53 8.96
CA ILE A 128 -15.48 -10.98 8.10
C ILE A 128 -15.12 -12.41 8.49
N LYS A 129 -15.83 -13.38 7.94
CA LYS A 129 -15.69 -14.81 8.30
C LYS A 129 -14.31 -15.37 7.95
N ASN A 130 -13.76 -14.93 6.81
CA ASN A 130 -12.46 -15.39 6.31
C ASN A 130 -11.25 -14.74 7.02
N LEU A 131 -11.47 -13.89 8.02
CA LEU A 131 -10.39 -13.31 8.83
C LEU A 131 -9.56 -14.39 9.54
N VAL A 132 -10.17 -15.53 9.85
CA VAL A 132 -9.51 -16.70 10.45
C VAL A 132 -8.43 -17.32 9.55
N ASN A 133 -8.45 -17.02 8.26
CA ASN A 133 -7.47 -17.51 7.29
C ASN A 133 -6.14 -16.71 7.34
N LEU A 134 -6.11 -15.55 8.01
CA LEU A 134 -4.88 -14.76 8.16
C LEU A 134 -3.90 -15.47 9.09
N ASN A 135 -2.63 -15.50 8.68
CA ASN A 135 -1.55 -15.94 9.55
C ASN A 135 -1.51 -15.10 10.83
N GLN A 136 -1.17 -15.73 11.96
CA GLN A 136 -1.09 -15.08 13.27
C GLN A 136 -0.14 -13.86 13.28
N LYS A 137 0.93 -13.86 12.47
CA LYS A 137 1.88 -12.74 12.36
C LYS A 137 1.18 -11.43 11.95
N TRP A 138 0.11 -11.49 11.17
CA TRP A 138 -0.66 -10.31 10.76
C TRP A 138 -1.38 -9.62 11.91
N GLN A 139 -1.75 -10.37 12.95
CA GLN A 139 -2.43 -9.80 14.11
C GLN A 139 -1.58 -8.75 14.84
N GLN A 140 -0.25 -8.86 14.77
CA GLN A 140 0.67 -7.89 15.37
C GLN A 140 0.59 -6.50 14.72
N ILE A 141 0.18 -6.43 13.45
CA ILE A 141 0.10 -5.17 12.71
C ILE A 141 -1.29 -4.57 12.77
N ILE A 142 -2.31 -5.40 12.61
CA ILE A 142 -3.69 -4.94 12.48
C ILE A 142 -4.38 -4.66 13.81
N LYS A 143 -3.80 -5.11 14.92
CA LYS A 143 -4.25 -4.84 16.30
C LYS A 143 -3.31 -3.84 16.96
N HIS A 144 -3.82 -2.72 17.43
CA HIS A 144 -3.00 -1.64 18.01
C HIS A 144 -3.39 -1.21 19.42
N ASP A 145 -4.43 -1.77 19.97
CA ASP A 145 -4.89 -1.45 21.32
C ASP A 145 -5.11 -2.70 22.17
N GLN A 146 -5.26 -2.50 23.46
CA GLN A 146 -5.56 -3.58 24.42
C GLN A 146 -6.96 -4.17 24.25
N GLU A 147 -7.80 -3.59 23.38
CA GLU A 147 -9.19 -3.97 23.19
C GLU A 147 -9.38 -4.98 22.04
N ASP A 148 -8.30 -5.56 21.51
CA ASP A 148 -8.33 -6.53 20.39
C ASP A 148 -9.03 -6.02 19.12
N LYS A 149 -9.18 -4.70 18.98
CA LYS A 149 -9.80 -4.09 17.80
C LYS A 149 -8.93 -4.28 16.57
N ILE A 150 -9.54 -4.64 15.45
CA ILE A 150 -8.89 -4.74 14.15
C ILE A 150 -9.12 -3.45 13.35
N TRP A 151 -8.03 -2.82 12.94
CA TRP A 151 -8.03 -1.53 12.26
C TRP A 151 -7.83 -1.61 10.76
N GLY A 152 -7.36 -2.77 10.27
CA GLY A 152 -7.16 -3.00 8.85
C GLY A 152 -7.16 -4.47 8.48
N VAL A 153 -7.42 -4.76 7.21
CA VAL A 153 -7.38 -6.12 6.65
C VAL A 153 -6.31 -6.17 5.56
N PRO A 154 -5.21 -6.91 5.75
CA PRO A 154 -4.19 -7.05 4.72
C PRO A 154 -4.76 -7.85 3.54
N TYR A 155 -4.42 -7.43 2.32
CA TYR A 155 -4.87 -8.14 1.12
C TYR A 155 -3.75 -8.49 0.15
N ARG A 156 -2.59 -7.84 0.27
CA ARG A 156 -1.34 -8.18 -0.40
C ARG A 156 -0.14 -7.64 0.38
N TRP A 157 1.02 -8.24 0.16
CA TRP A 157 2.26 -7.82 0.78
C TRP A 157 3.47 -8.20 -0.06
N GLY A 158 4.62 -7.67 0.30
CA GLY A 158 5.89 -8.01 -0.33
C GLY A 158 7.08 -7.63 0.53
N ASN A 159 8.26 -7.73 -0.07
CA ASN A 159 9.54 -7.48 0.59
C ASN A 159 10.28 -6.34 -0.11
N THR A 160 11.18 -5.69 0.63
CA THR A 160 12.27 -4.91 0.04
C THR A 160 13.38 -5.88 -0.35
N VAL A 161 13.83 -5.80 -1.61
CA VAL A 161 14.73 -6.80 -2.20
C VAL A 161 15.88 -6.15 -2.96
N ILE A 162 16.91 -6.94 -3.24
CA ILE A 162 18.02 -6.56 -4.11
C ILE A 162 17.71 -7.05 -5.52
N ILE A 163 17.69 -6.17 -6.53
CA ILE A 163 17.69 -6.51 -7.95
C ILE A 163 19.05 -6.19 -8.56
N TYR A 164 19.55 -7.05 -9.43
CA TYR A 164 20.88 -6.90 -10.05
C TYR A 164 20.93 -7.40 -11.48
N ASN A 165 21.90 -6.88 -12.25
CA ASN A 165 22.19 -7.32 -13.61
C ASN A 165 23.04 -8.58 -13.57
N GLN A 166 22.49 -9.74 -13.92
CA GLN A 166 23.15 -11.05 -13.87
C GLN A 166 24.46 -11.10 -14.68
N GLU A 167 24.50 -10.46 -15.86
CA GLU A 167 25.68 -10.45 -16.71
C GLU A 167 26.86 -9.72 -16.05
N LYS A 168 26.57 -8.59 -15.34
CA LYS A 168 27.58 -7.86 -14.60
C LYS A 168 28.13 -8.68 -13.43
N PHE A 169 27.27 -9.31 -12.67
CA PHE A 169 27.67 -10.11 -11.50
C PHE A 169 28.35 -11.44 -11.92
N GLN A 170 27.97 -12.01 -13.08
CA GLN A 170 28.70 -13.12 -13.65
C GLN A 170 30.16 -12.74 -14.01
N GLN A 171 30.37 -11.54 -14.56
CA GLN A 171 31.72 -11.02 -14.86
C GLN A 171 32.53 -10.78 -13.57
N LEU A 172 31.87 -10.39 -12.48
CA LEU A 172 32.47 -10.19 -11.14
C LEU A 172 32.77 -11.54 -10.44
N GLY A 173 32.19 -12.66 -10.90
CA GLY A 173 32.39 -13.99 -10.32
C GLY A 173 31.59 -14.25 -9.02
N TRP A 174 30.58 -13.44 -8.71
CA TRP A 174 29.71 -13.63 -7.54
C TRP A 174 28.29 -13.14 -7.80
N THR A 175 27.35 -13.43 -6.89
CA THR A 175 25.98 -12.94 -6.94
C THR A 175 25.53 -12.42 -5.58
N PRO A 176 24.73 -11.34 -5.51
CA PRO A 176 24.18 -10.83 -4.26
C PRO A 176 23.33 -11.90 -3.55
N THR A 177 23.49 -12.00 -2.24
CA THR A 177 22.74 -12.92 -1.38
C THR A 177 22.23 -12.28 -0.12
N ASP A 178 22.87 -11.16 0.30
CA ASP A 178 22.54 -10.48 1.56
C ASP A 178 22.88 -8.99 1.50
N TRP A 179 22.42 -8.23 2.50
CA TRP A 179 22.69 -6.80 2.61
C TRP A 179 24.18 -6.48 2.64
N SER A 180 25.02 -7.30 3.30
CA SER A 180 26.45 -7.09 3.37
C SER A 180 27.16 -7.03 2.02
N ASP A 181 26.58 -7.61 0.98
CA ASP A 181 27.12 -7.57 -0.38
C ASP A 181 27.11 -6.16 -0.99
N LEU A 182 26.28 -5.24 -0.48
CA LEU A 182 26.20 -3.85 -0.97
C LEU A 182 27.48 -3.03 -0.66
N TRP A 183 28.34 -3.48 0.26
CA TRP A 183 29.59 -2.81 0.65
C TRP A 183 30.81 -3.20 -0.17
N ARG A 184 30.65 -4.10 -1.11
CA ARG A 184 31.78 -4.53 -1.95
C ARG A 184 32.30 -3.39 -2.81
N SER A 185 33.62 -3.22 -2.86
CA SER A 185 34.28 -2.09 -3.55
C SER A 185 33.97 -2.02 -5.04
N GLU A 186 33.68 -3.16 -5.68
CA GLU A 186 33.30 -3.25 -7.09
C GLU A 186 31.97 -2.52 -7.41
N LEU A 187 31.17 -2.27 -6.37
CA LEU A 187 29.89 -1.57 -6.51
C LEU A 187 29.96 -0.05 -6.33
N GLN A 188 31.16 0.52 -6.19
CA GLN A 188 31.33 1.96 -6.03
C GLN A 188 30.62 2.75 -7.14
N ASN A 189 29.70 3.64 -6.77
CA ASN A 189 28.83 4.39 -7.69
C ASN A 189 28.02 3.49 -8.66
N ARG A 190 27.61 2.29 -8.21
CA ARG A 190 26.86 1.33 -9.03
C ARG A 190 25.54 0.89 -8.43
N ILE A 191 25.12 1.50 -7.33
CA ILE A 191 23.89 1.15 -6.63
C ILE A 191 22.85 2.28 -6.75
N SER A 192 21.59 1.91 -6.97
CA SER A 192 20.41 2.76 -6.75
C SER A 192 19.69 2.32 -5.48
N LEU A 193 19.39 3.25 -4.59
CA LEU A 193 18.60 3.01 -3.38
C LEU A 193 17.32 3.84 -3.37
N LEU A 194 16.35 3.39 -2.57
CA LEU A 194 15.17 4.17 -2.25
C LEU A 194 15.55 5.45 -1.51
N ASN A 195 14.90 6.56 -1.83
CA ASN A 195 15.02 7.81 -1.05
C ASN A 195 14.08 7.74 0.16
N HIS A 196 14.30 6.76 1.04
CA HIS A 196 13.47 6.47 2.19
C HIS A 196 14.33 6.14 3.42
N PRO A 197 14.34 7.02 4.47
CA PRO A 197 15.22 6.87 5.64
C PRO A 197 15.10 5.50 6.32
N ARG A 198 13.85 5.03 6.58
CA ARG A 198 13.60 3.75 7.26
C ARG A 198 14.09 2.55 6.47
N GLU A 199 13.98 2.57 5.14
CA GLU A 199 14.47 1.50 4.28
C GLU A 199 16.02 1.45 4.26
N VAL A 200 16.67 2.60 4.04
CA VAL A 200 18.13 2.64 3.91
C VAL A 200 18.83 2.43 5.26
N ILE A 201 18.38 3.08 6.33
CA ILE A 201 18.96 2.86 7.66
C ILE A 201 18.64 1.43 8.14
N GLY A 202 17.43 0.93 7.86
CA GLY A 202 17.00 -0.39 8.27
C GLY A 202 17.82 -1.52 7.65
N LEU A 203 18.17 -1.44 6.35
CA LEU A 203 19.03 -2.45 5.73
C LEU A 203 20.45 -2.45 6.33
N VAL A 204 20.97 -1.28 6.77
CA VAL A 204 22.26 -1.21 7.47
C VAL A 204 22.13 -1.81 8.88
N LEU A 205 21.05 -1.53 9.59
CA LEU A 205 20.75 -2.16 10.86
C LEU A 205 20.70 -3.69 10.73
N LYS A 206 20.03 -4.22 9.72
CA LYS A 206 20.01 -5.68 9.45
C LYS A 206 21.39 -6.24 9.18
N LYS A 207 22.24 -5.56 8.43
CA LYS A 207 23.64 -5.96 8.24
C LYS A 207 24.39 -6.02 9.57
N LEU A 208 24.07 -5.11 10.51
CA LEU A 208 24.67 -5.06 11.85
C LEU A 208 24.04 -6.07 12.83
N GLY A 209 23.02 -6.82 12.41
CA GLY A 209 22.30 -7.77 13.28
C GLY A 209 21.21 -7.13 14.14
N GLU A 210 20.87 -5.87 13.85
CA GLU A 210 19.87 -5.10 14.57
C GLU A 210 18.48 -5.15 13.88
N SER A 211 17.46 -4.67 14.60
CA SER A 211 16.09 -4.58 14.07
C SER A 211 15.90 -3.36 13.17
N TYR A 212 15.08 -3.50 12.10
CA TYR A 212 14.52 -2.35 11.35
C TYR A 212 13.77 -1.37 12.26
N ASN A 213 13.29 -1.85 13.39
CA ASN A 213 12.50 -1.09 14.35
C ASN A 213 13.31 -0.61 15.57
N THR A 214 14.62 -0.48 15.42
CA THR A 214 15.48 0.13 16.44
C THR A 214 15.09 1.60 16.62
N ASP A 215 14.60 1.95 17.80
CA ASP A 215 14.13 3.31 18.12
C ASP A 215 15.25 4.23 18.63
N ASN A 216 16.38 3.68 19.07
CA ASN A 216 17.53 4.42 19.56
C ASN A 216 18.77 4.18 18.71
N ILE A 217 18.76 4.74 17.49
CA ILE A 217 19.85 4.57 16.51
C ILE A 217 21.18 5.18 16.97
N ASN A 218 21.15 6.14 17.90
CA ASN A 218 22.34 6.78 18.45
C ASN A 218 23.18 5.84 19.33
N GLN A 219 22.61 4.73 19.81
CA GLN A 219 23.33 3.71 20.57
C GLN A 219 24.09 2.73 19.68
N ILE A 220 23.81 2.69 18.39
CA ILE A 220 24.48 1.79 17.44
C ILE A 220 25.74 2.47 16.91
N SER A 221 26.86 2.29 17.61
CA SER A 221 28.12 2.99 17.34
C SER A 221 28.65 2.82 15.92
N ALA A 222 28.41 1.68 15.28
CA ALA A 222 28.86 1.38 13.91
C ALA A 222 27.96 2.00 12.84
N LEU A 223 26.73 2.41 13.17
CA LEU A 223 25.69 2.73 12.19
C LEU A 223 26.09 3.87 11.22
N GLU A 224 26.58 4.99 11.77
CA GLU A 224 26.96 6.12 10.92
C GLU A 224 28.15 5.79 10.00
N THR A 225 29.13 5.03 10.51
CA THR A 225 30.28 4.58 9.71
C THR A 225 29.84 3.68 8.57
N GLU A 226 28.97 2.72 8.84
CA GLU A 226 28.43 1.81 7.83
C GLU A 226 27.55 2.51 6.80
N LEU A 227 26.74 3.48 7.22
CA LEU A 227 25.95 4.30 6.31
C LEU A 227 26.84 5.13 5.37
N LYS A 228 27.94 5.73 5.88
CA LYS A 228 28.92 6.45 5.04
C LYS A 228 29.59 5.52 4.05
N ALA A 229 29.99 4.32 4.47
CA ALA A 229 30.59 3.34 3.60
C ALA A 229 29.60 2.86 2.51
N LEU A 230 28.34 2.65 2.85
CA LEU A 230 27.30 2.35 1.87
C LEU A 230 27.09 3.52 0.90
N ASN A 231 27.06 4.77 1.40
CA ASN A 231 26.86 5.96 0.56
C ASN A 231 27.90 6.07 -0.57
N GLN A 232 29.13 5.60 -0.36
CA GLN A 232 30.16 5.55 -1.40
C GLN A 232 29.83 4.61 -2.55
N GLN A 233 28.98 3.61 -2.31
CA GLN A 233 28.54 2.66 -3.34
C GLN A 233 27.35 3.19 -4.14
N VAL A 234 26.60 4.16 -3.54
CA VAL A 234 25.33 4.65 -4.09
C VAL A 234 25.56 5.75 -5.11
N LYS A 235 24.95 5.60 -6.28
CA LYS A 235 24.91 6.61 -7.33
C LYS A 235 23.63 7.46 -7.26
N PHE A 236 22.47 6.82 -6.91
CA PHE A 236 21.18 7.49 -6.89
C PHE A 236 20.35 7.10 -5.67
N TYR A 237 19.66 8.09 -5.12
CA TYR A 237 18.58 7.91 -4.15
C TYR A 237 17.27 8.43 -4.76
N ASP A 238 16.36 7.54 -5.14
CA ASP A 238 15.06 7.90 -5.70
C ASP A 238 14.04 6.81 -5.34
N SER A 239 12.83 7.16 -4.92
CA SER A 239 11.77 6.19 -4.62
C SER A 239 10.75 6.03 -5.74
N LYS A 240 10.87 6.81 -6.83
CA LYS A 240 9.97 6.73 -7.99
C LYS A 240 10.64 6.09 -9.19
N ASN A 241 11.90 6.48 -9.45
CA ASN A 241 12.62 6.11 -10.68
C ASN A 241 13.89 5.29 -10.39
N TYR A 242 14.03 4.69 -9.21
CA TYR A 242 15.24 3.98 -8.76
C TYR A 242 15.64 2.78 -9.66
N LEU A 243 14.71 2.25 -10.45
CA LEU A 243 14.97 1.15 -11.38
C LEU A 243 15.47 1.62 -12.77
N GLU A 244 15.21 2.87 -13.15
CA GLU A 244 15.64 3.39 -14.45
C GLU A 244 17.15 3.34 -14.65
N PRO A 245 18.01 3.80 -13.69
CA PRO A 245 19.47 3.70 -13.82
C PRO A 245 19.97 2.26 -14.01
N LEU A 246 19.32 1.29 -13.38
CA LEU A 246 19.65 -0.12 -13.55
C LEU A 246 19.27 -0.62 -14.96
N ILE A 247 18.10 -0.24 -15.47
CA ILE A 247 17.60 -0.66 -16.78
C ILE A 247 18.53 -0.16 -17.90
N ILE A 248 18.98 1.10 -17.82
CA ILE A 248 19.88 1.70 -18.81
C ILE A 248 21.36 1.34 -18.60
N GLY A 249 21.71 0.65 -17.49
CA GLY A 249 23.07 0.17 -17.22
C GLY A 249 23.96 1.16 -16.46
N ASP A 250 23.40 2.24 -15.94
CA ASP A 250 24.10 3.26 -15.16
C ASP A 250 24.46 2.75 -13.76
N THR A 251 23.58 1.92 -13.20
CA THR A 251 23.84 1.12 -12.00
C THR A 251 23.79 -0.37 -12.33
N TRP A 252 24.37 -1.20 -11.46
CA TRP A 252 24.43 -2.65 -11.64
C TRP A 252 23.50 -3.37 -10.70
N LEU A 253 23.12 -2.69 -9.64
CA LEU A 253 22.25 -3.16 -8.57
C LEU A 253 21.33 -2.04 -8.12
N ALA A 254 20.11 -2.40 -7.72
CA ALA A 254 19.18 -1.53 -7.03
C ALA A 254 18.52 -2.25 -5.85
N VAL A 255 18.07 -1.46 -4.87
CA VAL A 255 17.24 -1.94 -3.77
C VAL A 255 15.86 -1.30 -3.88
N GLY A 256 14.82 -2.11 -3.78
CA GLY A 256 13.46 -1.61 -3.86
C GLY A 256 12.40 -2.65 -3.57
N TRP A 257 11.15 -2.29 -3.82
CA TRP A 257 10.00 -3.11 -3.49
C TRP A 257 9.75 -4.20 -4.53
N SER A 258 9.43 -5.40 -4.06
CA SER A 258 9.28 -6.59 -4.91
C SER A 258 8.20 -6.45 -5.98
N ASP A 259 7.10 -5.71 -5.73
CA ASP A 259 6.04 -5.50 -6.72
C ASP A 259 6.44 -4.58 -7.88
N ASP A 260 7.37 -3.64 -7.67
CA ASP A 260 7.98 -2.84 -8.74
C ASP A 260 9.01 -3.65 -9.53
N ILE A 261 9.75 -4.54 -8.84
CA ILE A 261 10.88 -5.29 -9.38
C ILE A 261 10.45 -6.48 -10.23
N ILE A 262 9.41 -7.19 -9.83
CA ILE A 262 8.93 -8.38 -10.55
C ILE A 262 8.54 -8.07 -12.02
N PRO A 263 7.83 -6.99 -12.35
CA PRO A 263 7.59 -6.60 -13.74
C PRO A 263 8.86 -6.38 -14.56
N ILE A 264 9.93 -5.85 -13.93
CA ILE A 264 11.22 -5.62 -14.59
C ILE A 264 11.91 -6.95 -14.91
N ILE A 265 11.95 -7.90 -13.97
CA ILE A 265 12.52 -9.24 -14.21
C ILE A 265 11.76 -9.96 -15.33
N ASN A 266 10.43 -9.87 -15.34
CA ASN A 266 9.63 -10.48 -16.39
C ASN A 266 9.90 -9.89 -17.79
N ARG A 267 10.17 -8.59 -17.85
CA ARG A 267 10.41 -7.88 -19.11
C ARG A 267 11.84 -8.01 -19.60
N TYR A 268 12.80 -8.11 -18.68
CA TYR A 268 14.23 -8.09 -19.00
C TYR A 268 14.93 -9.27 -18.30
N PRO A 269 15.10 -10.41 -18.97
CA PRO A 269 15.69 -11.63 -18.39
C PRO A 269 17.13 -11.47 -17.87
N LYS A 270 17.82 -10.40 -18.25
CA LYS A 270 19.15 -10.07 -17.72
C LYS A 270 19.16 -9.67 -16.25
N PHE A 271 18.01 -9.43 -15.65
CA PHE A 271 17.90 -9.09 -14.23
C PHE A 271 17.45 -10.27 -13.40
N ALA A 272 17.97 -10.36 -12.19
CA ALA A 272 17.51 -11.25 -11.15
C ALA A 272 17.35 -10.48 -9.84
N ALA A 273 16.60 -11.02 -8.90
CA ALA A 273 16.48 -10.42 -7.57
C ALA A 273 16.58 -11.50 -6.49
N VAL A 274 16.92 -11.03 -5.30
CA VAL A 274 17.06 -11.85 -4.10
C VAL A 274 16.48 -11.15 -2.89
N VAL A 275 15.78 -11.92 -2.05
CA VAL A 275 15.43 -11.51 -0.68
C VAL A 275 16.67 -11.75 0.19
N PRO A 276 17.20 -10.73 0.87
CA PRO A 276 18.41 -10.88 1.69
C PRO A 276 18.23 -11.90 2.84
N LYS A 277 19.22 -12.77 3.02
CA LYS A 277 19.17 -13.89 3.99
C LYS A 277 19.11 -13.45 5.44
N SER A 278 19.62 -12.28 5.77
CA SER A 278 19.54 -11.70 7.11
C SER A 278 18.15 -11.14 7.45
N GLY A 279 17.21 -11.21 6.52
CA GLY A 279 15.87 -10.66 6.62
C GLY A 279 15.78 -9.25 6.03
N THR A 280 14.57 -8.78 5.81
CA THR A 280 14.29 -7.53 5.12
C THR A 280 13.06 -6.82 5.68
N ALA A 281 12.79 -5.60 5.19
CA ALA A 281 11.52 -4.95 5.43
C ALA A 281 10.39 -5.67 4.68
N ILE A 282 9.28 -5.87 5.39
CA ILE A 282 8.00 -6.33 4.83
C ILE A 282 7.09 -5.12 4.74
N TRP A 283 6.46 -4.93 3.59
CA TRP A 283 5.40 -3.95 3.38
C TRP A 283 4.07 -4.66 3.13
N ALA A 284 2.97 -4.04 3.52
CA ALA A 284 1.63 -4.56 3.28
C ALA A 284 0.65 -3.46 2.89
N ASP A 285 -0.27 -3.80 1.99
CA ASP A 285 -1.44 -2.99 1.69
C ASP A 285 -2.64 -3.53 2.47
N LEU A 286 -3.29 -2.62 3.20
CA LEU A 286 -4.42 -2.89 4.07
C LEU A 286 -5.67 -2.19 3.54
N TRP A 287 -6.81 -2.86 3.67
CA TRP A 287 -8.10 -2.20 3.63
C TRP A 287 -8.41 -1.59 4.99
N VAL A 288 -8.69 -0.30 5.02
CA VAL A 288 -9.11 0.41 6.24
C VAL A 288 -10.43 1.15 6.00
N SER A 289 -11.17 1.41 7.08
CA SER A 289 -12.42 2.17 7.05
C SER A 289 -12.17 3.60 7.54
N PRO A 290 -12.45 4.64 6.76
CA PRO A 290 -12.39 6.03 7.24
C PRO A 290 -13.36 6.30 8.39
N THR A 291 -12.95 7.16 9.31
CA THR A 291 -13.80 7.55 10.46
C THR A 291 -15.09 8.25 9.99
N GLY A 292 -16.21 7.91 10.63
CA GLY A 292 -17.52 8.49 10.36
C GLY A 292 -18.26 7.89 9.17
N VAL A 293 -17.75 6.82 8.58
CA VAL A 293 -18.43 6.06 7.53
C VAL A 293 -19.22 4.92 8.15
N ASN A 294 -20.52 4.87 7.83
CA ASN A 294 -21.31 3.67 8.11
C ASN A 294 -20.99 2.62 7.04
N ASN A 295 -20.22 1.62 7.40
CA ASN A 295 -20.00 0.48 6.54
C ASN A 295 -21.27 -0.38 6.50
N ASP A 296 -21.82 -0.53 5.31
CA ASP A 296 -22.89 -1.47 5.03
C ASP A 296 -22.34 -2.90 4.82
N SER A 297 -23.24 -3.82 4.59
CA SER A 297 -22.89 -5.22 4.37
C SER A 297 -21.95 -5.43 3.18
N LEU A 298 -21.96 -4.55 2.15
CA LEU A 298 -21.13 -4.68 0.96
C LEU A 298 -19.64 -4.45 1.25
N ALA A 299 -19.32 -3.49 2.14
CA ALA A 299 -17.92 -3.26 2.54
C ALA A 299 -17.34 -4.50 3.21
N TYR A 300 -18.08 -5.11 4.15
CA TYR A 300 -17.65 -6.33 4.82
C TYR A 300 -17.63 -7.55 3.88
N GLN A 301 -18.59 -7.66 2.97
CA GLN A 301 -18.57 -8.69 1.93
C GLN A 301 -17.33 -8.58 1.04
N TRP A 302 -16.90 -7.36 0.69
CA TRP A 302 -15.67 -7.13 -0.05
C TRP A 302 -14.43 -7.57 0.72
N LEU A 303 -14.33 -7.20 2.01
CA LEU A 303 -13.22 -7.62 2.87
C LEU A 303 -13.16 -9.14 3.00
N ASP A 304 -14.29 -9.76 3.25
CA ASP A 304 -14.41 -11.22 3.37
C ASP A 304 -14.06 -11.92 2.06
N PHE A 305 -14.52 -11.38 0.92
CA PHE A 305 -14.20 -11.90 -0.41
C PHE A 305 -12.70 -11.83 -0.73
N CYS A 306 -12.01 -10.74 -0.37
CA CYS A 306 -10.56 -10.62 -0.57
C CYS A 306 -9.77 -11.67 0.23
N LEU A 307 -10.28 -12.10 1.37
CA LEU A 307 -9.66 -13.11 2.24
C LEU A 307 -10.05 -14.56 1.90
N GLN A 308 -10.88 -14.79 0.90
CA GLN A 308 -11.10 -16.15 0.39
C GLN A 308 -9.82 -16.69 -0.24
N PRO A 309 -9.40 -17.93 0.02
CA PRO A 309 -8.12 -18.47 -0.48
C PRO A 309 -7.93 -18.30 -1.99
N ASN A 310 -8.96 -18.59 -2.79
CA ASN A 310 -8.89 -18.43 -4.25
C ASN A 310 -8.77 -16.98 -4.69
N THR A 311 -9.48 -16.06 -4.04
CA THR A 311 -9.44 -14.63 -4.35
C THR A 311 -8.08 -14.04 -3.96
N SER A 312 -7.60 -14.33 -2.75
CA SER A 312 -6.30 -13.89 -2.27
C SER A 312 -5.17 -14.41 -3.15
N LYS A 313 -5.21 -15.68 -3.58
CA LYS A 313 -4.29 -16.25 -4.57
C LYS A 313 -4.31 -15.47 -5.89
N GLN A 314 -5.51 -15.16 -6.43
CA GLN A 314 -5.64 -14.40 -7.67
C GLN A 314 -5.06 -12.98 -7.53
N ILE A 315 -5.36 -12.28 -6.42
CA ILE A 315 -4.79 -10.97 -6.15
C ILE A 315 -3.26 -11.08 -6.18
N ALA A 316 -2.68 -11.98 -5.40
CA ALA A 316 -1.24 -12.15 -5.30
C ALA A 316 -0.57 -12.44 -6.66
N LEU A 317 -1.06 -13.43 -7.41
CA LEU A 317 -0.48 -13.81 -8.70
C LEU A 317 -0.57 -12.70 -9.75
N LEU A 318 -1.68 -11.98 -9.81
CA LEU A 318 -1.91 -10.95 -10.83
C LEU A 318 -1.29 -9.61 -10.50
N THR A 319 -1.13 -9.29 -9.22
CA THR A 319 -0.43 -8.08 -8.75
C THR A 319 1.06 -8.30 -8.52
N LYS A 320 1.55 -9.56 -8.69
CA LYS A 320 2.94 -9.93 -8.42
C LYS A 320 3.39 -9.60 -7.00
N SER A 321 2.53 -9.92 -6.05
CA SER A 321 2.73 -9.74 -4.60
C SER A 321 2.52 -11.06 -3.87
N ASN A 322 2.70 -11.05 -2.56
CA ASN A 322 2.40 -12.20 -1.71
C ASN A 322 0.97 -12.13 -1.15
N SER A 323 0.39 -13.30 -0.88
CA SER A 323 -0.89 -13.42 -0.20
C SER A 323 -0.70 -13.34 1.32
N PRO A 324 -1.57 -12.63 2.07
CA PRO A 324 -1.54 -12.66 3.53
C PRO A 324 -2.10 -13.97 4.11
N ILE A 325 -2.62 -14.85 3.28
CA ILE A 325 -3.18 -16.16 3.65
C ILE A 325 -2.16 -17.24 3.35
N ASP A 326 -1.83 -18.02 4.36
CA ASP A 326 -0.86 -19.11 4.23
C ASP A 326 -1.31 -20.16 3.20
N LYS A 327 -0.29 -20.75 2.54
CA LYS A 327 -0.47 -21.90 1.63
C LYS A 327 -1.42 -21.67 0.44
N THR A 328 -1.74 -20.42 0.13
CA THR A 328 -2.57 -20.13 -1.06
C THR A 328 -1.80 -20.26 -2.36
N MET A 329 -0.49 -20.03 -2.34
CA MET A 329 0.39 -20.16 -3.50
C MET A 329 1.33 -21.36 -3.35
N VAL A 330 1.57 -22.08 -4.43
CA VAL A 330 2.49 -23.20 -4.51
C VAL A 330 3.47 -23.01 -5.66
N ASN A 331 4.59 -23.73 -5.64
CA ASN A 331 5.66 -23.59 -6.64
C ASN A 331 5.16 -23.67 -8.09
N GLY A 332 4.18 -24.54 -8.38
CA GLY A 332 3.60 -24.69 -9.72
C GLY A 332 2.82 -23.48 -10.25
N ASP A 333 2.42 -22.56 -9.38
CA ASP A 333 1.68 -21.35 -9.76
C ASP A 333 2.59 -20.21 -10.22
N ILE A 334 3.91 -20.31 -9.95
CA ILE A 334 4.86 -19.20 -10.06
C ILE A 334 6.04 -19.61 -10.93
N GLN A 335 6.43 -18.72 -11.83
CA GLN A 335 7.64 -18.90 -12.64
C GLN A 335 8.86 -19.09 -11.72
N LYS A 336 9.72 -20.05 -12.04
CA LYS A 336 10.88 -20.44 -11.22
C LYS A 336 11.73 -19.25 -10.74
N GLN A 337 11.97 -18.28 -11.62
CA GLN A 337 12.75 -17.08 -11.32
C GLN A 337 12.11 -16.13 -10.29
N LEU A 338 10.79 -16.25 -10.05
CA LEU A 338 10.05 -15.42 -9.12
C LEU A 338 9.72 -16.15 -7.81
N GLN A 339 9.99 -17.46 -7.74
CA GLN A 339 9.60 -18.24 -6.56
C GLN A 339 10.21 -17.69 -5.28
N ASN A 340 11.49 -17.35 -5.29
CA ASN A 340 12.17 -16.81 -4.12
C ASN A 340 11.65 -15.43 -3.67
N LEU A 341 11.02 -14.67 -4.57
CA LEU A 341 10.44 -13.36 -4.27
C LEU A 341 9.00 -13.45 -3.76
N LEU A 342 8.23 -14.41 -4.30
CA LEU A 342 6.81 -14.60 -4.01
C LEU A 342 6.53 -15.73 -3.01
N LEU A 343 7.54 -16.56 -2.72
CA LEU A 343 7.51 -17.63 -1.74
C LEU A 343 8.73 -17.49 -0.83
N THR A 344 8.83 -16.35 -0.13
CA THR A 344 9.92 -16.13 0.83
C THR A 344 9.99 -17.32 1.78
N ASP A 345 11.17 -17.93 1.88
CA ASP A 345 11.35 -19.09 2.76
C ASP A 345 11.07 -18.71 4.23
N SER A 346 10.67 -19.70 5.03
CA SER A 346 10.20 -19.47 6.39
C SER A 346 11.29 -18.88 7.31
N GLU A 347 12.56 -19.19 7.08
CA GLU A 347 13.68 -18.66 7.87
C GLU A 347 13.91 -17.18 7.56
N THR A 348 14.01 -16.82 6.29
CA THR A 348 14.13 -15.42 5.85
C THR A 348 12.90 -14.60 6.26
N PHE A 349 11.69 -15.18 6.14
CA PHE A 349 10.47 -14.52 6.60
C PHE A 349 10.46 -14.27 8.11
N ALA A 350 10.96 -15.24 8.91
CA ALA A 350 11.05 -15.08 10.36
C ALA A 350 12.01 -13.95 10.77
N LYS A 351 13.09 -13.73 10.01
CA LYS A 351 14.06 -12.66 10.21
C LYS A 351 13.63 -11.31 9.64
N SER A 352 12.61 -11.30 8.78
CA SER A 352 12.07 -10.10 8.13
C SER A 352 11.06 -9.41 9.05
N GLU A 353 10.95 -8.09 8.94
CA GLU A 353 10.20 -7.25 9.86
C GLU A 353 9.28 -6.28 9.12
N PHE A 354 8.08 -6.08 9.66
CA PHE A 354 7.27 -4.93 9.28
C PHE A 354 7.89 -3.64 9.80
N LEU A 355 7.79 -2.57 9.04
CA LEU A 355 8.21 -1.24 9.49
C LEU A 355 7.16 -0.69 10.45
N LEU A 356 7.37 -0.93 11.75
CA LEU A 356 6.47 -0.39 12.76
C LEU A 356 6.56 1.14 12.83
N PRO A 357 5.48 1.82 13.17
CA PRO A 357 5.47 3.27 13.30
C PRO A 357 6.39 3.72 14.44
N PHE A 358 7.07 4.84 14.22
CA PHE A 358 7.89 5.48 15.25
C PHE A 358 7.23 6.76 15.76
N PRO A 359 7.50 7.14 17.02
CA PRO A 359 7.20 8.48 17.50
C PRO A 359 7.84 9.55 16.58
N PRO A 360 7.23 10.73 16.41
CA PRO A 360 7.76 11.78 15.55
C PRO A 360 9.21 12.18 15.83
N ALA A 361 9.64 12.15 17.11
CA ALA A 361 11.02 12.45 17.49
C ALA A 361 12.01 11.42 16.91
N VAL A 362 11.69 10.13 16.99
CA VAL A 362 12.52 9.05 16.44
C VAL A 362 12.56 9.13 14.91
N MET A 363 11.40 9.38 14.26
CA MET A 363 11.37 9.59 12.80
C MET A 363 12.28 10.73 12.37
N LYS A 364 12.27 11.83 13.13
CA LYS A 364 13.15 12.97 12.85
C LYS A 364 14.64 12.60 12.96
N GLU A 365 15.03 11.78 13.94
CA GLU A 365 16.42 11.31 14.07
C GLU A 365 16.84 10.50 12.82
N TYR A 366 15.97 9.61 12.32
CA TYR A 366 16.20 8.86 11.08
C TYR A 366 16.36 9.79 9.86
N GLU A 367 15.48 10.76 9.73
CA GLU A 367 15.51 11.76 8.63
C GLU A 367 16.78 12.61 8.68
N ASP A 368 17.14 13.15 9.87
CA ASP A 368 18.31 13.98 10.06
C ASP A 368 19.61 13.19 9.76
N LEU A 369 19.71 11.94 10.25
CA LEU A 369 20.84 11.06 9.96
C LEU A 369 20.93 10.75 8.46
N PHE A 370 19.84 10.38 7.82
CA PHE A 370 19.80 10.07 6.39
C PHE A 370 20.20 11.28 5.54
N MET A 371 19.69 12.48 5.86
CA MET A 371 20.07 13.72 5.18
C MET A 371 21.54 14.08 5.39
N LYS A 372 22.10 13.82 6.57
CA LYS A 372 23.53 14.00 6.87
C LYS A 372 24.39 13.10 5.97
N ILE A 373 24.03 11.82 5.87
CA ILE A 373 24.75 10.83 5.07
C ILE A 373 24.74 11.19 3.57
N LYS A 374 23.60 11.58 3.04
CA LYS A 374 23.48 11.97 1.60
C LYS A 374 24.31 13.19 1.21
N LYS A 375 24.73 14.01 2.18
CA LYS A 375 25.57 15.19 1.94
C LYS A 375 27.07 14.90 2.13
N SER A 376 27.42 13.73 2.67
CA SER A 376 28.81 13.30 2.87
C SER A 376 29.31 12.55 1.62
#